data_058afc8fe488b239e4f5985caccf3223
#
_entry.id   058afc8fe488b239e4f5985caccf3223
#
_cell.length_a   1.000
_cell.length_b   1.000
_cell.length_c   1.000
_cell.angle_alpha   90.00
_cell.angle_beta   90.00
_cell.angle_gamma   90.00
#
_symmetry.space_group_name_H-M   'P 1'
#
loop_
_entity.id
_entity.type
_entity.pdbx_description
1 polymer ?
#
loop_
_entity_poly.entity_id
_entity_poly.type
_entity_poly.pdbx_seq_one_letter_code
_entity_poly.pdbx_strand_id
1 'polypeptide(L)'
;MAIIKAYVCCHAPILVHEVGQGEEELVKDTLSSYQQIAKEIAQLKPDTIVISSPHMHCYSDCFILALANKGYGSFSRFKASQVKFAEVYDDELNQLILDKAMKRDVPCYGDSNQGKDFTFDHGSLVPLYFIEKKYQDFKVVRISISGLSYAKHYEMGLAIQDAIEELGRKVVYIASGDLSHCQKEDGPYGFKDIGPVYDEKIMKTLAKGDFVDLLSYDPEMVDEAEVCGHPSFVMMAGALDGRSLDIHYYSHEATFGVGYGMVSFTPTGVSTDRNSLDQYYQKEKDVIQNKMKAQDDYVKLARDTIELYITTGKLLMPDQNLDPTLFRNEAGVFVSIHEFGQLRGCIGTIAPTRHNIAMEIVNNAISACSNDPRFNEIREEELPYLDISVDVLSPFERVPDMSYLDPKKYGVIVQKGQKRGLLLPDLKGVDGVEQQVYIAKRKAGINAYEDEFELYRFTVVRHV
;
A
#
# COMPACT_ATOMS: atom_id res chain seq x y z
N MET A 1 15.79 -0.96 26.26
CA MET A 1 15.08 -1.48 25.06
C MET A 1 13.62 -1.62 25.45
N ALA A 2 12.74 -0.89 24.79
CA ALA A 2 11.34 -0.83 25.17
C ALA A 2 10.47 -1.86 24.42
N ILE A 3 10.71 -2.09 23.11
CA ILE A 3 10.15 -3.26 22.41
C ILE A 3 11.00 -4.46 22.73
N ILE A 4 10.43 -5.41 23.48
CA ILE A 4 11.15 -6.58 23.93
C ILE A 4 11.03 -7.77 22.96
N LYS A 5 9.97 -7.83 22.20
CA LYS A 5 9.76 -8.80 21.11
C LYS A 5 8.66 -8.32 20.17
N ALA A 6 8.76 -8.66 18.89
CA ALA A 6 7.70 -8.43 17.90
C ALA A 6 7.36 -9.74 17.18
N TYR A 7 6.11 -9.85 16.74
CA TYR A 7 5.61 -11.04 16.06
C TYR A 7 4.80 -10.65 14.82
N VAL A 8 5.04 -11.32 13.73
CA VAL A 8 4.08 -11.45 12.61
C VAL A 8 3.17 -12.61 12.94
N CYS A 9 1.86 -12.36 12.95
CA CYS A 9 0.85 -13.34 13.29
C CYS A 9 -0.31 -13.28 12.30
N CYS A 10 -0.68 -14.40 11.72
CA CYS A 10 -1.92 -14.53 10.96
C CYS A 10 -3.14 -14.37 11.87
N HIS A 11 -4.32 -14.09 11.29
CA HIS A 11 -5.50 -13.80 12.11
C HIS A 11 -6.79 -14.47 11.60
N ALA A 12 -6.66 -15.60 10.93
CA ALA A 12 -7.81 -16.33 10.43
C ALA A 12 -8.75 -16.76 11.58
N PRO A 13 -10.03 -16.38 11.56
CA PRO A 13 -10.95 -16.69 12.66
C PRO A 13 -11.15 -18.18 12.91
N ILE A 14 -10.92 -19.02 11.91
CA ILE A 14 -11.00 -20.49 12.01
C ILE A 14 -10.01 -21.07 13.03
N LEU A 15 -8.94 -20.35 13.39
CA LEU A 15 -7.98 -20.76 14.42
C LEU A 15 -8.56 -20.75 15.83
N VAL A 16 -9.66 -20.04 16.03
CA VAL A 16 -10.40 -19.99 17.30
C VAL A 16 -11.32 -21.21 17.39
N HIS A 17 -11.13 -22.06 18.37
CA HIS A 17 -11.84 -23.35 18.48
C HIS A 17 -13.36 -23.21 18.37
N GLU A 18 -13.95 -22.19 19.01
CA GLU A 18 -15.38 -21.91 18.97
C GLU A 18 -15.90 -21.48 17.59
N VAL A 19 -15.01 -21.08 16.69
CA VAL A 19 -15.29 -20.76 15.29
C VAL A 19 -14.98 -21.96 14.38
N GLY A 20 -13.79 -22.54 14.52
CA GLY A 20 -13.29 -23.64 13.68
C GLY A 20 -13.95 -24.98 13.96
N GLN A 21 -14.45 -25.21 15.21
CA GLN A 21 -15.19 -26.41 15.63
C GLN A 21 -14.48 -27.73 15.29
N GLY A 22 -13.15 -27.71 15.27
CA GLY A 22 -12.29 -28.84 14.94
C GLY A 22 -11.56 -28.69 13.60
N GLU A 23 -12.00 -27.81 12.68
CA GLU A 23 -11.30 -27.58 11.43
C GLU A 23 -9.93 -26.89 11.64
N GLU A 24 -9.76 -26.15 12.73
CA GLU A 24 -8.48 -25.55 13.10
C GLU A 24 -7.33 -26.58 13.22
N GLU A 25 -7.68 -27.83 13.52
CA GLU A 25 -6.70 -28.94 13.60
C GLU A 25 -6.03 -29.28 12.24
N LEU A 26 -6.56 -28.75 11.13
CA LEU A 26 -5.95 -28.90 9.80
C LEU A 26 -4.73 -27.96 9.59
N VAL A 27 -4.51 -26.99 10.49
CA VAL A 27 -3.38 -26.04 10.48
C VAL A 27 -2.60 -26.16 11.81
N LYS A 28 -2.05 -27.34 12.06
CA LYS A 28 -1.42 -27.74 13.32
C LYS A 28 -0.19 -26.92 13.65
N ASP A 29 0.63 -26.60 12.65
CA ASP A 29 1.86 -25.86 12.84
C ASP A 29 1.56 -24.40 13.23
N THR A 30 0.53 -23.80 12.63
CA THR A 30 0.02 -22.47 12.99
C THR A 30 -0.53 -22.46 14.43
N LEU A 31 -1.35 -23.44 14.80
CA LEU A 31 -1.87 -23.56 16.19
C LEU A 31 -0.74 -23.75 17.20
N SER A 32 0.23 -24.63 16.90
CA SER A 32 1.40 -24.85 17.74
C SER A 32 2.22 -23.58 17.91
N SER A 33 2.40 -22.82 16.84
CA SER A 33 3.07 -21.51 16.84
C SER A 33 2.38 -20.53 17.76
N TYR A 34 1.06 -20.39 17.65
CA TYR A 34 0.29 -19.52 18.56
C TYR A 34 0.41 -19.94 20.04
N GLN A 35 0.36 -21.24 20.32
CA GLN A 35 0.53 -21.75 21.69
C GLN A 35 1.92 -21.44 22.25
N GLN A 36 2.95 -21.52 21.42
CA GLN A 36 4.33 -21.17 21.79
C GLN A 36 4.45 -19.67 22.02
N ILE A 37 3.97 -18.82 21.10
CA ILE A 37 3.97 -17.36 21.21
C ILE A 37 3.27 -16.91 22.48
N ALA A 38 2.08 -17.44 22.77
CA ALA A 38 1.36 -17.11 23.99
C ALA A 38 2.14 -17.47 25.28
N LYS A 39 2.87 -18.58 25.29
CA LYS A 39 3.76 -18.95 26.42
C LYS A 39 4.95 -17.99 26.53
N GLU A 40 5.56 -17.62 25.42
CA GLU A 40 6.67 -16.66 25.39
C GLU A 40 6.22 -15.29 25.93
N ILE A 41 5.07 -14.77 25.48
CA ILE A 41 4.50 -13.50 25.96
C ILE A 41 4.23 -13.56 27.47
N ALA A 42 3.68 -14.69 27.96
CA ALA A 42 3.46 -14.88 29.40
C ALA A 42 4.76 -14.88 30.22
N GLN A 43 5.87 -15.34 29.66
CA GLN A 43 7.20 -15.29 30.30
C GLN A 43 7.80 -13.88 30.25
N LEU A 44 7.60 -13.15 29.13
CA LEU A 44 8.09 -11.80 28.94
C LEU A 44 7.38 -10.78 29.84
N LYS A 45 6.10 -11.00 30.13
CA LYS A 45 5.24 -10.12 30.95
C LYS A 45 5.33 -8.66 30.48
N PRO A 46 4.86 -8.35 29.26
CA PRO A 46 4.85 -6.98 28.76
C PRO A 46 3.84 -6.13 29.55
N ASP A 47 4.14 -4.84 29.70
CA ASP A 47 3.19 -3.86 30.25
C ASP A 47 2.08 -3.55 29.23
N THR A 48 2.44 -3.58 27.93
CA THR A 48 1.54 -3.23 26.83
C THR A 48 1.78 -4.12 25.61
N ILE A 49 0.70 -4.48 24.94
CA ILE A 49 0.71 -5.14 23.62
C ILE A 49 0.26 -4.12 22.58
N VAL A 50 1.11 -3.80 21.61
CA VAL A 50 0.76 -3.00 20.44
C VAL A 50 0.32 -3.93 19.33
N ILE A 51 -0.84 -3.69 18.74
CA ILE A 51 -1.40 -4.49 17.64
C ILE A 51 -1.68 -3.57 16.45
N SER A 52 -1.00 -3.78 15.32
CA SER A 52 -1.41 -3.24 14.03
C SER A 52 -2.35 -4.22 13.33
N SER A 53 -3.51 -3.76 12.88
CA SER A 53 -4.52 -4.61 12.24
C SER A 53 -5.04 -4.01 10.94
N PRO A 54 -5.10 -4.80 9.84
CA PRO A 54 -5.68 -4.37 8.58
C PRO A 54 -7.22 -4.36 8.58
N HIS A 55 -7.85 -4.89 9.62
CA HIS A 55 -9.31 -4.98 9.75
C HIS A 55 -9.92 -3.98 10.73
N MET A 56 -9.10 -3.15 11.33
CA MET A 56 -9.56 -1.94 12.01
C MET A 56 -10.05 -0.95 10.93
N HIS A 57 -10.88 0.00 11.31
CA HIS A 57 -11.34 1.03 10.38
C HIS A 57 -10.14 1.73 9.69
N CYS A 58 -10.09 1.67 8.36
CA CYS A 58 -8.96 2.11 7.56
C CYS A 58 -9.38 3.27 6.65
N TYR A 59 -8.54 4.31 6.59
CA TYR A 59 -8.67 5.44 5.67
C TYR A 59 -7.54 5.42 4.63
N SER A 60 -7.80 6.05 3.49
CA SER A 60 -6.82 6.12 2.40
C SER A 60 -5.63 7.03 2.71
N ASP A 61 -5.80 8.00 3.62
CA ASP A 61 -4.93 9.14 3.83
C ASP A 61 -4.43 9.32 5.27
N CYS A 62 -4.81 8.43 6.19
CA CYS A 62 -4.35 8.52 7.58
C CYS A 62 -4.43 7.18 8.34
N PHE A 63 -3.65 7.07 9.41
CA PHE A 63 -3.74 6.02 10.40
C PHE A 63 -4.74 6.39 11.50
N ILE A 64 -5.37 5.38 12.08
CA ILE A 64 -6.27 5.56 13.22
C ILE A 64 -5.75 4.80 14.43
N LEU A 65 -5.66 5.50 15.56
CA LEU A 65 -5.35 4.96 16.86
C LEU A 65 -6.62 4.88 17.69
N ALA A 66 -6.94 3.72 18.25
CA ALA A 66 -8.11 3.56 19.09
C ALA A 66 -7.91 4.25 20.46
N LEU A 67 -8.69 5.29 20.73
CA LEU A 67 -8.68 6.02 22.00
C LEU A 67 -9.93 5.69 22.79
N ALA A 68 -9.79 4.99 23.90
CA ALA A 68 -10.86 4.73 24.87
C ALA A 68 -10.25 4.19 26.16
N ASN A 69 -10.99 4.25 27.28
CA ASN A 69 -10.56 3.59 28.50
C ASN A 69 -10.53 2.07 28.34
N LYS A 70 -11.53 1.52 27.63
CA LYS A 70 -11.65 0.08 27.35
C LYS A 70 -12.20 -0.16 25.96
N GLY A 71 -11.67 -1.19 25.31
CA GLY A 71 -12.20 -1.78 24.08
C GLY A 71 -12.94 -3.06 24.36
N TYR A 72 -13.95 -3.36 23.56
CA TYR A 72 -14.76 -4.57 23.66
C TYR A 72 -14.80 -5.28 22.31
N GLY A 73 -14.91 -6.61 22.33
CA GLY A 73 -15.02 -7.40 21.11
C GLY A 73 -15.61 -8.77 21.35
N SER A 74 -16.00 -9.42 20.26
CA SER A 74 -16.42 -10.82 20.28
C SER A 74 -16.38 -11.42 18.88
N PHE A 75 -16.35 -12.73 18.79
CA PHE A 75 -16.46 -13.45 17.51
C PHE A 75 -17.92 -13.63 17.03
N SER A 76 -18.81 -12.69 17.37
CA SER A 76 -20.23 -12.76 16.98
C SER A 76 -20.44 -12.81 15.46
N ARG A 77 -19.60 -12.12 14.67
CA ARG A 77 -19.61 -12.17 13.20
C ARG A 77 -19.29 -13.57 12.65
N PHE A 78 -18.61 -14.39 13.47
CA PHE A 78 -18.20 -15.76 13.15
C PHE A 78 -19.01 -16.79 13.96
N LYS A 79 -20.22 -16.43 14.44
CA LYS A 79 -21.16 -17.28 15.17
C LYS A 79 -20.67 -17.78 16.53
N ALA A 80 -19.64 -17.19 17.10
CA ALA A 80 -19.06 -17.52 18.42
C ALA A 80 -19.16 -16.32 19.39
N SER A 81 -20.37 -15.81 19.60
CA SER A 81 -20.64 -14.61 20.44
C SER A 81 -20.32 -14.78 21.92
N GLN A 82 -20.13 -16.02 22.40
CA GLN A 82 -19.72 -16.36 23.75
C GLN A 82 -18.25 -16.00 24.04
N VAL A 83 -17.40 -15.96 23.02
CA VAL A 83 -16.00 -15.53 23.14
C VAL A 83 -15.96 -14.02 23.10
N LYS A 84 -15.70 -13.40 24.25
CA LYS A 84 -15.77 -11.94 24.46
C LYS A 84 -14.47 -11.43 25.04
N PHE A 85 -14.14 -10.20 24.70
CA PHE A 85 -12.94 -9.47 25.12
C PHE A 85 -13.32 -8.12 25.72
N ALA A 86 -12.52 -7.66 26.71
CA ALA A 86 -12.70 -6.37 27.36
C ALA A 86 -11.35 -5.84 27.85
N GLU A 87 -10.60 -5.19 26.92
CA GLU A 87 -9.23 -4.80 27.17
C GLU A 87 -9.11 -3.33 27.57
N VAL A 88 -8.15 -3.03 28.42
CA VAL A 88 -7.79 -1.66 28.83
C VAL A 88 -6.78 -1.09 27.82
N TYR A 89 -7.09 0.07 27.27
CA TYR A 89 -6.12 0.77 26.41
C TYR A 89 -5.02 1.45 27.22
N ASP A 90 -3.80 1.52 26.63
CA ASP A 90 -2.69 2.31 27.16
C ASP A 90 -2.79 3.75 26.66
N ASP A 91 -3.64 4.54 27.31
CA ASP A 91 -3.94 5.91 26.88
C ASP A 91 -2.69 6.81 26.88
N GLU A 92 -1.78 6.64 27.84
CA GLU A 92 -0.54 7.41 27.92
C GLU A 92 0.38 7.13 26.72
N LEU A 93 0.51 5.85 26.33
CA LEU A 93 1.29 5.47 25.14
C LEU A 93 0.58 5.93 23.86
N ASN A 94 -0.75 5.83 23.80
CA ASN A 94 -1.53 6.30 22.66
C ASN A 94 -1.31 7.79 22.37
N GLN A 95 -1.39 8.64 23.41
CA GLN A 95 -1.18 10.09 23.26
C GLN A 95 0.25 10.39 22.78
N LEU A 96 1.24 9.70 23.33
CA LEU A 96 2.63 9.89 22.93
C LEU A 96 2.90 9.43 21.49
N ILE A 97 2.28 8.34 21.05
CA ILE A 97 2.36 7.90 19.64
C ILE A 97 1.80 8.97 18.71
N LEU A 98 0.64 9.57 19.02
CA LEU A 98 0.07 10.67 18.22
C LEU A 98 1.02 11.86 18.13
N ASP A 99 1.64 12.26 19.24
CA ASP A 99 2.61 13.36 19.27
C ASP A 99 3.85 13.05 18.42
N LYS A 100 4.34 11.80 18.46
CA LYS A 100 5.51 11.38 17.65
C LYS A 100 5.17 11.30 16.18
N ALA A 101 3.98 10.78 15.83
CA ALA A 101 3.51 10.73 14.45
C ALA A 101 3.41 12.15 13.85
N MET A 102 2.82 13.09 14.59
CA MET A 102 2.73 14.48 14.17
C MET A 102 4.12 15.12 13.95
N LYS A 103 5.10 14.85 14.82
CA LYS A 103 6.47 15.36 14.66
C LYS A 103 7.20 14.80 13.44
N ARG A 104 6.79 13.64 12.95
CA ARG A 104 7.32 12.98 11.76
C ARG A 104 6.51 13.27 10.48
N ASP A 105 5.53 14.16 10.54
CA ASP A 105 4.59 14.45 9.44
C ASP A 105 3.89 13.16 8.93
N VAL A 106 3.52 12.28 9.86
CA VAL A 106 2.75 11.07 9.59
C VAL A 106 1.30 11.33 9.99
N PRO A 107 0.35 11.33 9.04
CA PRO A 107 -1.06 11.56 9.34
C PRO A 107 -1.62 10.42 10.21
N CYS A 108 -1.81 10.70 11.50
CA CYS A 108 -2.37 9.78 12.46
C CYS A 108 -3.35 10.50 13.38
N TYR A 109 -4.54 9.95 13.53
CA TYR A 109 -5.59 10.52 14.37
C TYR A 109 -6.06 9.54 15.43
N GLY A 110 -6.36 10.09 16.62
CA GLY A 110 -6.99 9.33 17.67
C GLY A 110 -8.50 9.31 17.46
N ASP A 111 -9.12 8.13 17.51
CA ASP A 111 -10.57 8.02 17.48
C ASP A 111 -11.09 7.46 18.78
N SER A 112 -11.93 8.25 19.45
CA SER A 112 -12.59 7.91 20.71
C SER A 112 -14.05 7.50 20.52
N ASN A 113 -14.51 7.32 19.27
CA ASN A 113 -15.89 6.94 19.00
C ASN A 113 -16.16 5.51 19.49
N GLN A 114 -16.94 5.38 20.56
CA GLN A 114 -17.32 4.10 21.18
C GLN A 114 -18.48 3.39 20.47
N GLY A 115 -18.78 3.78 19.23
CA GLY A 115 -19.79 3.15 18.40
C GLY A 115 -19.43 1.72 17.99
N LYS A 116 -20.37 1.03 17.31
CA LYS A 116 -20.19 -0.36 16.83
C LYS A 116 -18.96 -0.55 15.94
N ASP A 117 -18.44 0.53 15.33
CA ASP A 117 -17.33 0.49 14.39
C ASP A 117 -15.95 0.41 15.08
N PHE A 118 -15.89 0.67 16.39
CA PHE A 118 -14.66 0.57 17.23
C PHE A 118 -14.61 -0.64 18.15
N THR A 119 -15.44 -1.63 17.90
CA THR A 119 -15.23 -2.96 18.47
C THR A 119 -13.94 -3.56 17.95
N PHE A 120 -13.32 -4.44 18.74
CA PHE A 120 -12.16 -5.19 18.28
C PHE A 120 -12.52 -6.00 17.01
N ASP A 121 -11.75 -5.82 15.98
CA ASP A 121 -11.80 -6.62 14.75
C ASP A 121 -11.10 -7.97 14.96
N HIS A 122 -11.33 -8.93 14.05
CA HIS A 122 -10.76 -10.26 14.19
C HIS A 122 -9.22 -10.27 14.07
N GLY A 123 -8.62 -9.33 13.33
CA GLY A 123 -7.17 -9.17 13.27
C GLY A 123 -6.56 -8.85 14.64
N SER A 124 -7.29 -8.15 15.51
CA SER A 124 -6.91 -7.94 16.90
C SER A 124 -7.32 -9.11 17.80
N LEU A 125 -8.53 -9.66 17.60
CA LEU A 125 -9.09 -10.66 18.49
C LEU A 125 -8.42 -12.03 18.41
N VAL A 126 -7.97 -12.47 17.22
CA VAL A 126 -7.34 -13.79 17.09
C VAL A 126 -6.03 -13.89 17.87
N PRO A 127 -5.08 -12.96 17.75
CA PRO A 127 -3.90 -12.98 18.62
C PRO A 127 -4.23 -12.93 20.11
N LEU A 128 -5.15 -12.04 20.49
CA LEU A 128 -5.57 -11.88 21.90
C LEU A 128 -6.19 -13.17 22.46
N TYR A 129 -6.98 -13.90 21.68
CA TYR A 129 -7.58 -15.18 22.11
C TYR A 129 -6.54 -16.19 22.61
N PHE A 130 -5.39 -16.28 21.96
CA PHE A 130 -4.32 -17.16 22.39
C PHE A 130 -3.53 -16.60 23.56
N ILE A 131 -3.24 -15.29 23.52
CA ILE A 131 -2.45 -14.60 24.55
C ILE A 131 -3.15 -14.62 25.89
N GLU A 132 -4.43 -14.24 25.95
CA GLU A 132 -5.22 -14.14 27.20
C GLU A 132 -5.40 -15.49 27.91
N LYS A 133 -5.32 -16.59 27.19
CA LYS A 133 -5.27 -17.94 27.80
C LYS A 133 -4.05 -18.18 28.68
N LYS A 134 -2.99 -17.35 28.55
CA LYS A 134 -1.72 -17.50 29.26
C LYS A 134 -1.33 -16.27 30.07
N TYR A 135 -1.70 -15.08 29.63
CA TYR A 135 -1.33 -13.82 30.27
C TYR A 135 -2.41 -12.76 30.01
N GLN A 136 -2.81 -12.01 31.05
CA GLN A 136 -3.90 -11.04 31.01
C GLN A 136 -3.54 -9.69 31.67
N ASP A 137 -2.35 -9.57 32.25
CA ASP A 137 -1.92 -8.35 32.97
C ASP A 137 -1.16 -7.42 32.03
N PHE A 138 -1.87 -6.87 31.02
CA PHE A 138 -1.34 -5.93 30.05
C PHE A 138 -2.38 -4.91 29.62
N LYS A 139 -1.92 -3.81 29.02
CA LYS A 139 -2.75 -2.86 28.30
C LYS A 139 -2.60 -3.06 26.78
N VAL A 140 -3.48 -2.48 26.00
CA VAL A 140 -3.48 -2.62 24.53
C VAL A 140 -3.35 -1.25 23.87
N VAL A 141 -2.55 -1.19 22.80
CA VAL A 141 -2.59 -0.15 21.77
C VAL A 141 -3.04 -0.81 20.48
N ARG A 142 -4.07 -0.26 19.83
CA ARG A 142 -4.55 -0.73 18.54
C ARG A 142 -4.40 0.36 17.49
N ILE A 143 -3.80 0.01 16.37
CA ILE A 143 -3.58 0.92 15.26
C ILE A 143 -4.03 0.28 13.94
N SER A 144 -4.69 1.09 13.08
CA SER A 144 -5.06 0.66 11.73
C SER A 144 -3.86 0.71 10.79
N ILE A 145 -3.94 -0.02 9.68
CA ILE A 145 -3.21 0.33 8.47
C ILE A 145 -3.89 1.51 7.76
N SER A 146 -3.34 1.98 6.66
CA SER A 146 -3.91 3.05 5.83
C SER A 146 -3.66 2.80 4.34
N GLY A 147 -4.23 3.64 3.46
CA GLY A 147 -3.90 3.65 2.04
C GLY A 147 -2.62 4.43 1.69
N LEU A 148 -1.86 4.87 2.68
CA LEU A 148 -0.58 5.56 2.49
C LEU A 148 0.52 4.58 2.04
N SER A 149 1.64 5.11 1.54
CA SER A 149 2.79 4.31 1.08
C SER A 149 3.41 3.44 2.19
N TYR A 150 4.15 2.40 1.79
CA TYR A 150 4.91 1.57 2.74
C TYR A 150 5.92 2.38 3.54
N ALA A 151 6.55 3.40 2.92
CA ALA A 151 7.42 4.33 3.64
C ALA A 151 6.68 5.03 4.80
N LYS A 152 5.43 5.49 4.58
CA LYS A 152 4.60 6.09 5.65
C LYS A 152 4.20 5.09 6.74
N HIS A 153 3.95 3.82 6.40
CA HIS A 153 3.75 2.77 7.41
C HIS A 153 5.02 2.54 8.24
N TYR A 154 6.17 2.55 7.59
CA TYR A 154 7.47 2.44 8.28
C TYR A 154 7.73 3.62 9.22
N GLU A 155 7.49 4.86 8.75
CA GLU A 155 7.58 6.08 9.55
C GLU A 155 6.62 6.05 10.75
N MET A 156 5.41 5.49 10.58
CA MET A 156 4.49 5.26 11.69
C MET A 156 5.09 4.28 12.71
N GLY A 157 5.77 3.23 12.25
CA GLY A 157 6.54 2.33 13.10
C GLY A 157 7.63 3.03 13.90
N LEU A 158 8.40 3.93 13.26
CA LEU A 158 9.39 4.78 13.94
C LEU A 158 8.75 5.66 15.02
N ALA A 159 7.59 6.25 14.76
CA ALA A 159 6.85 7.04 15.75
C ALA A 159 6.43 6.21 16.96
N ILE A 160 6.01 4.96 16.73
CA ILE A 160 5.69 4.00 17.79
C ILE A 160 6.94 3.65 18.60
N GLN A 161 8.09 3.40 17.94
CA GLN A 161 9.36 3.13 18.60
C GLN A 161 9.77 4.29 19.51
N ASP A 162 9.76 5.53 18.98
CA ASP A 162 10.12 6.74 19.75
C ASP A 162 9.24 6.91 21.00
N ALA A 163 7.92 6.67 20.85
CA ALA A 163 6.99 6.80 21.98
C ALA A 163 7.24 5.75 23.06
N ILE A 164 7.46 4.50 22.65
CA ILE A 164 7.73 3.39 23.58
C ILE A 164 9.04 3.61 24.32
N GLU A 165 10.08 4.11 23.64
CA GLU A 165 11.39 4.38 24.24
C GLU A 165 11.34 5.55 25.22
N GLU A 166 10.61 6.62 24.90
CA GLU A 166 10.46 7.77 25.79
C GLU A 166 9.70 7.37 27.06
N LEU A 167 8.64 6.57 26.94
CA LEU A 167 7.84 6.13 28.08
C LEU A 167 8.51 5.01 28.90
N GLY A 168 9.44 4.26 28.29
CA GLY A 168 10.18 3.18 28.94
C GLY A 168 9.36 1.94 29.26
N ARG A 169 8.19 1.74 28.63
CA ARG A 169 7.34 0.55 28.81
C ARG A 169 7.94 -0.69 28.16
N LYS A 170 7.68 -1.85 28.78
CA LYS A 170 7.96 -3.14 28.16
C LYS A 170 6.86 -3.49 27.16
N VAL A 171 7.14 -3.49 25.89
CA VAL A 171 6.15 -3.70 24.84
C VAL A 171 6.44 -4.96 24.04
N VAL A 172 5.38 -5.73 23.79
CA VAL A 172 5.33 -6.72 22.71
C VAL A 172 4.54 -6.12 21.55
N TYR A 173 5.09 -6.23 20.33
CA TYR A 173 4.41 -5.78 19.11
C TYR A 173 3.84 -6.99 18.35
N ILE A 174 2.57 -6.93 17.97
CA ILE A 174 1.90 -7.90 17.11
C ILE A 174 1.56 -7.23 15.78
N ALA A 175 2.27 -7.60 14.73
CA ALA A 175 1.89 -7.27 13.36
C ALA A 175 0.88 -8.33 12.88
N SER A 176 -0.39 -8.01 12.99
CA SER A 176 -1.46 -8.91 12.61
C SER A 176 -1.71 -8.83 11.11
N GLY A 177 -1.72 -9.98 10.43
CA GLY A 177 -1.93 -10.03 9.00
C GLY A 177 -1.82 -11.43 8.42
N ASP A 178 -2.75 -11.78 7.53
CA ASP A 178 -2.62 -12.96 6.69
C ASP A 178 -1.78 -12.62 5.45
N LEU A 179 -1.14 -13.63 4.88
CA LEU A 179 -0.40 -13.54 3.63
C LEU A 179 -1.38 -13.60 2.44
N SER A 180 -1.00 -14.18 1.31
CA SER A 180 -1.88 -14.24 0.16
C SER A 180 -3.17 -15.03 0.43
N HIS A 181 -4.30 -14.49 -0.05
CA HIS A 181 -5.60 -15.16 -0.03
C HIS A 181 -5.88 -15.97 -1.31
N CYS A 182 -4.91 -16.08 -2.21
CA CYS A 182 -5.05 -16.71 -3.53
C CYS A 182 -4.24 -18.01 -3.65
N GLN A 183 -4.27 -18.87 -2.61
CA GLN A 183 -3.43 -20.07 -2.54
C GLN A 183 -4.09 -21.33 -3.13
N LYS A 184 -5.43 -21.36 -3.31
CA LYS A 184 -6.19 -22.52 -3.79
C LYS A 184 -7.43 -22.12 -4.58
N GLU A 185 -7.85 -22.99 -5.54
CA GLU A 185 -9.04 -22.80 -6.36
C GLU A 185 -10.33 -22.71 -5.53
N ASP A 186 -10.41 -23.51 -4.47
CA ASP A 186 -11.55 -23.55 -3.53
C ASP A 186 -11.37 -22.59 -2.34
N GLY A 187 -10.34 -21.72 -2.40
CA GLY A 187 -10.07 -20.67 -1.42
C GLY A 187 -10.97 -19.45 -1.60
N PRO A 188 -10.90 -18.47 -0.65
CA PRO A 188 -11.82 -17.32 -0.64
C PRO A 188 -11.72 -16.42 -1.87
N TYR A 189 -10.54 -16.35 -2.55
CA TYR A 189 -10.31 -15.53 -3.75
C TYR A 189 -9.87 -16.38 -4.96
N GLY A 190 -9.99 -17.72 -4.87
CA GLY A 190 -9.50 -18.63 -5.90
C GLY A 190 -7.97 -18.74 -5.92
N PHE A 191 -7.45 -19.43 -6.94
CA PHE A 191 -6.01 -19.56 -7.13
C PHE A 191 -5.50 -18.50 -8.10
N LYS A 192 -4.39 -17.86 -7.75
CA LYS A 192 -3.60 -17.03 -8.66
C LYS A 192 -2.12 -17.40 -8.49
N ASP A 193 -1.38 -17.53 -9.59
CA ASP A 193 0.04 -17.91 -9.57
C ASP A 193 0.90 -17.00 -8.67
N ILE A 194 0.50 -15.73 -8.55
CA ILE A 194 1.19 -14.74 -7.71
C ILE A 194 1.08 -15.07 -6.21
N GLY A 195 0.05 -15.78 -5.79
CA GLY A 195 -0.19 -16.10 -4.38
C GLY A 195 0.96 -16.87 -3.74
N PRO A 196 1.28 -18.09 -4.21
CA PRO A 196 2.45 -18.84 -3.71
C PRO A 196 3.78 -18.09 -3.88
N VAL A 197 3.94 -17.32 -4.96
CA VAL A 197 5.15 -16.51 -5.21
C VAL A 197 5.32 -15.44 -4.13
N TYR A 198 4.25 -14.73 -3.78
CA TYR A 198 4.27 -13.75 -2.70
C TYR A 198 4.62 -14.41 -1.36
N ASP A 199 3.95 -15.50 -1.00
CA ASP A 199 4.15 -16.19 0.29
C ASP A 199 5.60 -16.67 0.44
N GLU A 200 6.16 -17.30 -0.60
CA GLU A 200 7.56 -17.74 -0.57
C GLU A 200 8.52 -16.56 -0.40
N LYS A 201 8.28 -15.47 -1.13
CA LYS A 201 9.12 -14.28 -1.07
C LYS A 201 9.05 -13.62 0.31
N ILE A 202 7.83 -13.35 0.83
CA ILE A 202 7.66 -12.63 2.10
C ILE A 202 8.23 -13.42 3.29
N MET A 203 8.02 -14.74 3.32
CA MET A 203 8.57 -15.57 4.39
C MET A 203 10.10 -15.60 4.39
N LYS A 204 10.74 -15.56 3.20
CA LYS A 204 12.19 -15.41 3.08
C LYS A 204 12.68 -14.03 3.56
N THR A 205 11.99 -12.97 3.19
CA THR A 205 12.29 -11.59 3.59
C THR A 205 12.20 -11.44 5.11
N LEU A 206 11.10 -11.91 5.71
CA LEU A 206 10.91 -11.88 7.16
C LEU A 206 11.93 -12.74 7.92
N ALA A 207 12.24 -13.95 7.44
CA ALA A 207 13.22 -14.83 8.05
C ALA A 207 14.66 -14.25 8.06
N LYS A 208 14.97 -13.37 7.10
CA LYS A 208 16.25 -12.63 7.07
C LYS A 208 16.19 -11.31 7.84
N GLY A 209 14.99 -10.80 8.13
CA GLY A 209 14.77 -9.46 8.65
C GLY A 209 15.22 -8.38 7.68
N ASP A 210 15.06 -8.61 6.37
CA ASP A 210 15.43 -7.66 5.33
C ASP A 210 14.32 -6.61 5.16
N PHE A 211 14.39 -5.56 5.97
CA PHE A 211 13.38 -4.52 5.99
C PHE A 211 13.46 -3.56 4.79
N VAL A 212 14.61 -3.49 4.12
CA VAL A 212 14.75 -2.75 2.85
C VAL A 212 14.01 -3.50 1.73
N ASP A 213 14.16 -4.84 1.66
CA ASP A 213 13.39 -5.64 0.70
C ASP A 213 11.88 -5.55 1.02
N LEU A 214 11.49 -5.61 2.29
CA LEU A 214 10.09 -5.49 2.72
C LEU A 214 9.45 -4.17 2.26
N LEU A 215 10.17 -3.05 2.36
CA LEU A 215 9.75 -1.73 1.86
C LEU A 215 9.67 -1.65 0.33
N SER A 216 10.47 -2.46 -0.37
CA SER A 216 10.63 -2.44 -1.83
C SER A 216 9.67 -3.38 -2.56
N TYR A 217 8.67 -3.95 -1.88
CA TYR A 217 7.66 -4.76 -2.55
C TYR A 217 6.81 -3.90 -3.47
N ASP A 218 6.55 -4.42 -4.66
CA ASP A 218 5.62 -3.80 -5.60
C ASP A 218 4.20 -3.84 -5.00
N PRO A 219 3.55 -2.68 -4.76
CA PRO A 219 2.19 -2.64 -4.25
C PRO A 219 1.19 -3.41 -5.11
N GLU A 220 1.40 -3.43 -6.44
CA GLU A 220 0.54 -4.16 -7.35
C GLU A 220 0.66 -5.68 -7.14
N MET A 221 1.87 -6.19 -6.90
CA MET A 221 2.08 -7.61 -6.56
C MET A 221 1.33 -7.98 -5.27
N VAL A 222 1.38 -7.11 -4.26
CA VAL A 222 0.71 -7.32 -2.96
C VAL A 222 -0.81 -7.32 -3.13
N ASP A 223 -1.35 -6.38 -3.91
CA ASP A 223 -2.78 -6.27 -4.21
C ASP A 223 -3.27 -7.47 -5.05
N GLU A 224 -2.51 -7.88 -6.07
CA GLU A 224 -2.86 -9.02 -6.93
C GLU A 224 -2.90 -10.33 -6.15
N ALA A 225 -2.00 -10.50 -5.17
CA ALA A 225 -1.98 -11.64 -4.26
C ALA A 225 -3.03 -11.54 -3.14
N GLU A 226 -3.86 -10.48 -3.11
CA GLU A 226 -4.91 -10.25 -2.11
C GLU A 226 -4.38 -10.33 -0.66
N VAL A 227 -3.28 -9.64 -0.38
CA VAL A 227 -2.60 -9.69 0.92
C VAL A 227 -3.13 -8.60 1.83
N CYS A 228 -3.56 -8.97 3.04
CA CYS A 228 -3.97 -7.97 4.04
C CYS A 228 -2.83 -7.54 4.98
N GLY A 229 -1.84 -8.41 5.23
CA GLY A 229 -0.86 -8.24 6.30
C GLY A 229 0.32 -7.33 5.98
N HIS A 230 0.68 -7.14 4.71
CA HIS A 230 1.95 -6.50 4.32
C HIS A 230 2.16 -5.11 4.96
N PRO A 231 1.20 -4.16 4.95
CA PRO A 231 1.38 -2.85 5.58
C PRO A 231 1.59 -2.94 7.10
N SER A 232 0.96 -3.92 7.76
CA SER A 232 1.16 -4.18 9.20
C SER A 232 2.58 -4.66 9.50
N PHE A 233 3.14 -5.53 8.63
CA PHE A 233 4.52 -6.01 8.74
C PHE A 233 5.53 -4.89 8.54
N VAL A 234 5.29 -4.01 7.57
CA VAL A 234 6.13 -2.82 7.32
C VAL A 234 6.12 -1.87 8.51
N MET A 235 4.96 -1.63 9.14
CA MET A 235 4.86 -0.79 10.34
C MET A 235 5.64 -1.39 11.51
N MET A 236 5.55 -2.71 11.73
CA MET A 236 6.37 -3.42 12.72
C MET A 236 7.86 -3.27 12.43
N ALA A 237 8.26 -3.40 11.17
CA ALA A 237 9.67 -3.25 10.77
C ALA A 237 10.20 -1.86 11.13
N GLY A 238 9.40 -0.79 10.92
CA GLY A 238 9.72 0.56 11.36
C GLY A 238 9.87 0.68 12.88
N ALA A 239 9.04 -0.03 13.65
CA ALA A 239 9.15 -0.07 15.11
C ALA A 239 10.42 -0.81 15.60
N LEU A 240 11.07 -1.56 14.73
CA LEU A 240 12.32 -2.29 15.00
C LEU A 240 13.55 -1.69 14.27
N ASP A 241 13.40 -0.53 13.63
CA ASP A 241 14.49 0.11 12.90
C ASP A 241 15.69 0.39 13.80
N GLY A 242 16.88 0.31 13.24
CA GLY A 242 18.13 0.54 13.99
C GLY A 242 18.43 -0.53 15.04
N ARG A 243 17.82 -1.71 14.98
CA ARG A 243 18.03 -2.80 15.96
C ARG A 243 18.65 -4.03 15.32
N SER A 244 19.64 -4.63 16.01
CA SER A 244 20.04 -6.00 15.75
C SER A 244 18.92 -6.94 16.21
N LEU A 245 18.64 -7.98 15.44
CA LEU A 245 17.50 -8.86 15.67
C LEU A 245 17.94 -10.33 15.73
N ASP A 246 17.44 -11.05 16.72
CA ASP A 246 17.36 -12.50 16.69
C ASP A 246 15.97 -12.87 16.13
N ILE A 247 15.95 -13.68 15.07
CA ILE A 247 14.73 -13.97 14.29
C ILE A 247 14.40 -15.45 14.40
N HIS A 248 13.15 -15.72 14.73
CA HIS A 248 12.66 -17.10 14.81
C HIS A 248 11.48 -17.31 13.88
N TYR A 249 11.64 -18.23 12.94
CA TYR A 249 10.58 -18.70 12.04
C TYR A 249 9.82 -19.82 12.74
N TYR A 250 8.50 -19.69 12.88
CA TYR A 250 7.63 -20.71 13.48
C TYR A 250 7.00 -21.62 12.44
N SER A 251 6.17 -21.05 11.56
CA SER A 251 5.39 -21.81 10.58
C SER A 251 4.96 -20.97 9.37
N HIS A 252 4.65 -21.71 8.29
CA HIS A 252 3.88 -21.20 7.16
C HIS A 252 3.00 -22.34 6.64
N GLU A 253 1.69 -22.10 6.60
CA GLU A 253 0.67 -23.01 6.07
C GLU A 253 -0.31 -22.26 5.20
N ALA A 254 -0.93 -22.95 4.23
CA ALA A 254 -1.94 -22.35 3.32
C ALA A 254 -3.13 -23.30 3.08
N THR A 255 -3.48 -24.07 4.10
CA THR A 255 -4.47 -25.17 4.02
C THR A 255 -5.84 -24.71 3.53
N PHE A 256 -6.30 -23.52 3.92
CA PHE A 256 -7.61 -22.97 3.57
C PHE A 256 -7.59 -21.99 2.40
N GLY A 257 -6.53 -21.99 1.59
CA GLY A 257 -6.38 -21.06 0.47
C GLY A 257 -5.88 -19.66 0.88
N VAL A 258 -5.53 -19.49 2.16
CA VAL A 258 -4.93 -18.28 2.73
C VAL A 258 -3.59 -18.63 3.37
N GLY A 259 -2.56 -17.84 3.12
CA GLY A 259 -1.24 -18.03 3.71
C GLY A 259 -1.17 -17.56 5.17
N TYR A 260 -0.73 -18.43 6.06
CA TYR A 260 -0.58 -18.19 7.50
C TYR A 260 0.90 -18.22 7.87
N GLY A 261 1.54 -17.04 7.89
CA GLY A 261 2.94 -16.88 8.24
C GLY A 261 3.13 -16.46 9.69
N MET A 262 4.07 -17.09 10.39
CA MET A 262 4.37 -16.80 11.80
C MET A 262 5.88 -16.66 11.99
N VAL A 263 6.33 -15.44 12.38
CA VAL A 263 7.75 -15.10 12.61
C VAL A 263 7.88 -14.19 13.81
N SER A 264 8.95 -14.29 14.60
CA SER A 264 9.25 -13.33 15.65
C SER A 264 10.61 -12.67 15.49
N PHE A 265 10.73 -11.50 16.06
CA PHE A 265 11.91 -10.64 16.06
C PHE A 265 12.21 -10.19 17.49
N THR A 266 13.38 -10.55 17.99
CA THR A 266 13.84 -10.15 19.34
C THR A 266 14.97 -9.15 19.18
N PRO A 267 14.79 -7.88 19.57
CA PRO A 267 15.88 -6.91 19.57
C PRO A 267 16.99 -7.33 20.53
N THR A 268 18.23 -7.39 20.01
CA THR A 268 19.42 -7.81 20.80
C THR A 268 20.39 -6.67 21.06
N GLY A 269 20.25 -5.55 20.35
CA GLY A 269 21.10 -4.38 20.50
C GLY A 269 20.75 -3.28 19.50
N VAL A 270 21.54 -2.22 19.48
CA VAL A 270 21.49 -1.17 18.47
C VAL A 270 22.37 -1.56 17.29
N SER A 271 21.93 -1.27 16.06
CA SER A 271 22.70 -1.50 14.84
C SER A 271 22.50 -0.34 13.87
N THR A 272 23.53 0.43 13.62
CA THR A 272 23.52 1.54 12.65
C THR A 272 23.37 1.04 11.20
N ASP A 273 23.74 -0.21 10.94
CA ASP A 273 23.64 -0.83 9.62
C ASP A 273 22.20 -1.27 9.27
N ARG A 274 21.26 -1.03 10.17
CA ARG A 274 19.85 -1.38 10.03
C ARG A 274 18.92 -0.16 10.02
N ASN A 275 19.42 1.00 9.61
CA ASN A 275 18.60 2.17 9.29
C ASN A 275 17.94 1.92 7.92
N SER A 276 16.92 1.07 7.91
CA SER A 276 16.38 0.49 6.68
C SER A 276 15.60 1.52 5.86
N LEU A 277 14.98 2.51 6.51
CA LEU A 277 14.28 3.58 5.80
C LEU A 277 15.26 4.46 4.99
N ASP A 278 16.39 4.85 5.59
CA ASP A 278 17.41 5.64 4.90
C ASP A 278 18.01 4.86 3.72
N GLN A 279 18.26 3.56 3.91
CA GLN A 279 18.75 2.66 2.86
C GLN A 279 17.74 2.51 1.73
N TYR A 280 16.45 2.40 2.05
CA TYR A 280 15.36 2.34 1.08
C TYR A 280 15.30 3.63 0.26
N TYR A 281 15.29 4.79 0.90
CA TYR A 281 15.30 6.08 0.20
C TYR A 281 16.54 6.26 -0.68
N GLN A 282 17.72 5.83 -0.22
CA GLN A 282 18.93 5.88 -1.05
C GLN A 282 18.81 4.95 -2.27
N LYS A 283 18.30 3.73 -2.09
CA LYS A 283 18.05 2.77 -3.19
C LYS A 283 17.09 3.36 -4.21
N GLU A 284 15.98 3.97 -3.77
CA GLU A 284 15.01 4.59 -4.67
C GLU A 284 15.63 5.76 -5.45
N LYS A 285 16.41 6.62 -4.79
CA LYS A 285 17.17 7.68 -5.47
C LYS A 285 18.10 7.13 -6.54
N ASP A 286 18.83 6.07 -6.24
CA ASP A 286 19.75 5.44 -7.20
C ASP A 286 19.00 4.87 -8.41
N VAL A 287 17.83 4.28 -8.20
CA VAL A 287 16.94 3.79 -9.27
C VAL A 287 16.51 4.95 -10.17
N ILE A 288 16.00 6.05 -9.59
CA ILE A 288 15.57 7.22 -10.35
C ILE A 288 16.74 7.87 -11.08
N GLN A 289 17.92 8.02 -10.44
CA GLN A 289 19.12 8.55 -11.11
C GLN A 289 19.57 7.71 -12.30
N ASN A 290 19.42 6.38 -12.23
CA ASN A 290 19.74 5.52 -13.36
C ASN A 290 18.72 5.65 -14.50
N LYS A 291 17.43 5.79 -14.20
CA LYS A 291 16.39 6.11 -15.19
C LYS A 291 16.67 7.46 -15.86
N MET A 292 17.05 8.50 -15.09
CA MET A 292 17.40 9.82 -15.63
C MET A 292 18.56 9.77 -16.64
N LYS A 293 19.52 8.86 -16.46
CA LYS A 293 20.63 8.69 -17.44
C LYS A 293 20.18 8.04 -18.74
N ALA A 294 19.10 7.26 -18.70
CA ALA A 294 18.58 6.49 -19.84
C ALA A 294 17.37 7.16 -20.50
N GLN A 295 16.75 8.18 -19.85
CA GLN A 295 15.56 8.86 -20.34
C GLN A 295 15.80 9.55 -21.69
N ASP A 296 14.78 9.58 -22.51
CA ASP A 296 14.79 10.32 -23.76
C ASP A 296 14.41 11.80 -23.60
N ASP A 297 14.43 12.55 -24.69
CA ASP A 297 14.13 13.99 -24.69
C ASP A 297 12.70 14.33 -24.26
N TYR A 298 11.74 13.42 -24.41
CA TYR A 298 10.35 13.60 -24.00
C TYR A 298 10.24 13.59 -22.46
N VAL A 299 10.78 12.57 -21.84
CA VAL A 299 10.80 12.44 -20.37
C VAL A 299 11.69 13.49 -19.73
N LYS A 300 12.85 13.76 -20.35
CA LYS A 300 13.76 14.82 -19.89
C LYS A 300 13.06 16.18 -19.86
N LEU A 301 12.33 16.55 -20.92
CA LEU A 301 11.60 17.81 -20.98
C LEU A 301 10.51 17.90 -19.89
N ALA A 302 9.77 16.80 -19.65
CA ALA A 302 8.78 16.75 -18.59
C ALA A 302 9.43 16.94 -17.20
N ARG A 303 10.53 16.23 -16.91
CA ARG A 303 11.29 16.35 -15.67
C ARG A 303 11.83 17.74 -15.44
N ASP A 304 12.59 18.29 -16.40
CA ASP A 304 13.17 19.62 -16.31
C ASP A 304 12.08 20.68 -16.06
N THR A 305 10.90 20.48 -16.66
CA THR A 305 9.73 21.36 -16.44
C THR A 305 9.22 21.29 -15.00
N ILE A 306 9.03 20.07 -14.48
CA ILE A 306 8.54 19.84 -13.11
C ILE A 306 9.53 20.43 -12.10
N GLU A 307 10.82 20.10 -12.23
CA GLU A 307 11.88 20.59 -11.36
C GLU A 307 11.94 22.13 -11.32
N LEU A 308 11.95 22.77 -12.51
CA LEU A 308 11.97 24.22 -12.59
C LEU A 308 10.72 24.85 -11.97
N TYR A 309 9.54 24.27 -12.27
CA TYR A 309 8.29 24.83 -11.77
C TYR A 309 8.18 24.71 -10.25
N ILE A 310 8.45 23.55 -9.69
CA ILE A 310 8.37 23.31 -8.24
C ILE A 310 9.38 24.18 -7.47
N THR A 311 10.61 24.30 -7.97
CA THR A 311 11.67 25.08 -7.26
C THR A 311 11.57 26.58 -7.43
N THR A 312 10.98 27.07 -8.53
CA THR A 312 11.02 28.51 -8.88
C THR A 312 9.69 29.14 -9.24
N GLY A 313 8.65 28.36 -9.51
CA GLY A 313 7.37 28.81 -10.05
C GLY A 313 7.43 29.28 -11.51
N LYS A 314 8.54 29.03 -12.22
CA LYS A 314 8.74 29.51 -13.60
C LYS A 314 8.38 28.45 -14.62
N LEU A 315 7.91 28.93 -15.79
CA LEU A 315 7.66 28.08 -16.95
C LEU A 315 8.98 27.78 -17.69
N LEU A 316 9.19 26.52 -18.06
CA LEU A 316 10.30 26.11 -18.89
C LEU A 316 10.06 26.50 -20.35
N MET A 317 11.07 27.07 -20.97
CA MET A 317 11.10 27.21 -22.44
C MET A 317 11.92 26.05 -23.02
N PRO A 318 11.32 25.17 -23.86
CA PRO A 318 12.01 24.01 -24.39
C PRO A 318 13.26 24.38 -25.20
N ASP A 319 14.37 23.68 -24.93
CA ASP A 319 15.61 23.82 -25.70
C ASP A 319 15.42 23.30 -27.13
N GLN A 320 15.78 24.09 -28.14
CA GLN A 320 15.65 23.74 -29.55
C GLN A 320 16.62 22.61 -29.99
N ASN A 321 17.56 22.20 -29.13
CA ASN A 321 18.47 21.07 -29.38
C ASN A 321 17.86 19.70 -29.05
N LEU A 322 16.66 19.66 -28.42
CA LEU A 322 15.92 18.43 -28.20
C LEU A 322 15.42 17.83 -29.52
N ASP A 323 14.95 16.57 -29.48
CA ASP A 323 14.44 15.87 -30.68
C ASP A 323 13.53 16.78 -31.51
N PRO A 324 13.87 17.00 -32.81
CA PRO A 324 13.08 17.86 -33.69
C PRO A 324 11.61 17.46 -33.82
N THR A 325 11.24 16.21 -33.57
CA THR A 325 9.86 15.73 -33.62
C THR A 325 8.97 16.41 -32.56
N LEU A 326 9.55 16.79 -31.42
CA LEU A 326 8.89 17.57 -30.37
C LEU A 326 8.34 18.92 -30.85
N PHE A 327 9.03 19.54 -31.84
CA PHE A 327 8.69 20.87 -32.35
C PHE A 327 7.90 20.85 -33.66
N ARG A 328 7.99 19.76 -34.43
CA ARG A 328 7.37 19.64 -35.76
C ARG A 328 5.97 19.04 -35.72
N ASN A 329 5.69 18.23 -34.72
CA ASN A 329 4.45 17.47 -34.61
C ASN A 329 3.53 18.03 -33.52
N GLU A 330 2.23 17.82 -33.72
CA GLU A 330 1.19 18.08 -32.74
C GLU A 330 0.57 16.75 -32.33
N ALA A 331 0.36 16.54 -31.03
CA ALA A 331 -0.29 15.34 -30.49
C ALA A 331 -0.93 15.65 -29.14
N GLY A 332 -1.92 14.83 -28.75
CA GLY A 332 -2.32 14.73 -27.35
C GLY A 332 -1.19 14.05 -26.55
N VAL A 333 -0.98 14.50 -25.32
CA VAL A 333 0.10 13.98 -24.46
C VAL A 333 -0.44 13.77 -23.05
N PHE A 334 -0.03 12.69 -22.38
CA PHE A 334 -0.19 12.52 -20.94
C PHE A 334 1.17 12.54 -20.28
N VAL A 335 1.27 13.22 -19.14
CA VAL A 335 2.43 13.16 -18.25
C VAL A 335 1.99 12.47 -16.97
N SER A 336 2.60 11.33 -16.68
CA SER A 336 2.36 10.56 -15.45
C SER A 336 3.56 10.65 -14.53
N ILE A 337 3.31 10.88 -13.26
CA ILE A 337 4.30 11.00 -12.20
C ILE A 337 3.99 9.92 -11.17
N HIS A 338 4.96 9.10 -10.84
CA HIS A 338 4.88 8.12 -9.78
C HIS A 338 5.93 8.43 -8.72
N GLU A 339 5.64 8.10 -7.48
CA GLU A 339 6.55 8.13 -6.36
C GLU A 339 6.45 6.81 -5.61
N PHE A 340 7.58 6.12 -5.40
CA PHE A 340 7.62 4.80 -4.75
C PHE A 340 6.65 3.77 -5.37
N GLY A 341 6.55 3.77 -6.70
CA GLY A 341 5.64 2.88 -7.45
C GLY A 341 4.16 3.29 -7.44
N GLN A 342 3.77 4.29 -6.66
CA GLN A 342 2.39 4.78 -6.59
C GLN A 342 2.18 6.01 -7.48
N LEU A 343 0.98 6.12 -8.08
CA LEU A 343 0.62 7.30 -8.86
C LEU A 343 0.60 8.54 -7.96
N ARG A 344 1.33 9.59 -8.37
CA ARG A 344 1.45 10.86 -7.63
C ARG A 344 0.89 12.05 -8.40
N GLY A 345 0.69 11.93 -9.70
CA GLY A 345 0.06 12.88 -10.57
C GLY A 345 -0.05 12.36 -12.00
N CYS A 346 -1.13 12.67 -12.68
CA CYS A 346 -1.29 12.30 -14.09
C CYS A 346 -2.32 13.21 -14.76
N ILE A 347 -1.85 14.08 -15.63
CA ILE A 347 -2.72 14.96 -16.44
C ILE A 347 -2.30 14.85 -17.91
N GLY A 348 -3.27 14.96 -18.79
CA GLY A 348 -3.03 14.94 -20.22
C GLY A 348 -4.18 15.49 -21.05
N THR A 349 -3.89 15.60 -22.34
CA THR A 349 -4.81 16.06 -23.37
C THR A 349 -5.03 14.96 -24.40
N ILE A 350 -6.28 14.79 -24.82
CA ILE A 350 -6.66 13.76 -25.79
C ILE A 350 -6.24 14.16 -27.23
N ALA A 351 -6.25 15.43 -27.48
CA ALA A 351 -5.90 16.05 -28.78
C ALA A 351 -4.97 17.22 -28.52
N PRO A 352 -4.17 17.63 -29.51
CA PRO A 352 -3.25 18.75 -29.34
C PRO A 352 -4.03 20.03 -28.97
N THR A 353 -3.56 20.71 -27.92
CA THR A 353 -4.06 22.00 -27.46
C THR A 353 -3.01 23.10 -27.62
N ARG A 354 -1.78 22.70 -27.90
CA ARG A 354 -0.61 23.55 -28.14
C ARG A 354 -0.08 23.33 -29.56
N HIS A 355 0.74 24.26 -30.02
CA HIS A 355 1.29 24.27 -31.38
C HIS A 355 2.39 23.25 -31.65
N ASN A 356 2.80 22.46 -30.66
CA ASN A 356 3.70 21.31 -30.80
C ASN A 356 3.70 20.45 -29.55
N ILE A 357 4.28 19.23 -29.67
CA ILE A 357 4.38 18.25 -28.57
C ILE A 357 5.19 18.82 -27.41
N ALA A 358 6.27 19.56 -27.65
CA ALA A 358 7.09 20.12 -26.57
C ALA A 358 6.28 21.01 -25.64
N MET A 359 5.47 21.92 -26.18
CA MET A 359 4.63 22.79 -25.37
C MET A 359 3.44 22.05 -24.73
N GLU A 360 2.98 20.96 -25.35
CA GLU A 360 1.97 20.08 -24.75
C GLU A 360 2.53 19.39 -23.51
N ILE A 361 3.79 18.83 -23.59
CA ILE A 361 4.49 18.23 -22.47
C ILE A 361 4.67 19.24 -21.32
N VAL A 362 5.21 20.43 -21.61
CA VAL A 362 5.44 21.47 -20.59
C VAL A 362 4.14 21.81 -19.86
N ASN A 363 3.04 22.01 -20.58
CA ASN A 363 1.77 22.38 -19.95
C ASN A 363 1.19 21.24 -19.10
N ASN A 364 1.26 20.00 -19.61
CA ASN A 364 0.72 18.84 -18.92
C ASN A 364 1.61 18.40 -17.74
N ALA A 365 2.93 18.59 -17.83
CA ALA A 365 3.85 18.35 -16.71
C ALA A 365 3.56 19.26 -15.52
N ILE A 366 3.36 20.57 -15.76
CA ILE A 366 2.95 21.51 -14.71
C ILE A 366 1.59 21.13 -14.13
N SER A 367 0.63 20.79 -15.01
CA SER A 367 -0.70 20.41 -14.54
C SER A 367 -0.66 19.11 -13.71
N ALA A 368 0.18 18.15 -14.07
CA ALA A 368 0.33 16.89 -13.34
C ALA A 368 0.96 17.08 -11.96
N CYS A 369 1.93 18.00 -11.81
CA CYS A 369 2.62 18.21 -10.54
C CYS A 369 1.92 19.19 -9.59
N SER A 370 1.01 20.06 -10.09
CA SER A 370 0.42 21.12 -9.25
C SER A 370 -1.09 21.26 -9.33
N ASN A 371 -1.76 20.69 -10.35
CA ASN A 371 -3.17 20.89 -10.60
C ASN A 371 -3.98 19.60 -10.79
N ASP A 372 -3.43 18.45 -10.44
CA ASP A 372 -4.20 17.20 -10.41
C ASP A 372 -5.11 17.21 -9.17
N PRO A 373 -6.46 17.22 -9.34
CA PRO A 373 -7.38 17.38 -8.21
C PRO A 373 -7.40 16.18 -7.25
N ARG A 374 -6.72 15.08 -7.58
CA ARG A 374 -6.63 13.89 -6.75
C ARG A 374 -5.51 13.99 -5.72
N PHE A 375 -4.54 14.89 -5.91
CA PHE A 375 -3.32 14.98 -5.12
C PHE A 375 -3.03 16.44 -4.72
N ASN A 376 -2.29 16.60 -3.63
CA ASN A 376 -1.69 17.89 -3.29
C ASN A 376 -0.55 18.20 -4.27
N GLU A 377 -0.18 19.49 -4.38
CA GLU A 377 0.99 19.91 -5.16
C GLU A 377 2.26 19.15 -4.70
N ILE A 378 3.10 18.75 -5.67
CA ILE A 378 4.38 18.09 -5.41
C ILE A 378 5.33 19.06 -4.73
N ARG A 379 6.04 18.62 -3.70
CA ARG A 379 7.00 19.40 -2.94
C ARG A 379 8.43 19.15 -3.42
N GLU A 380 9.33 20.07 -3.13
CA GLU A 380 10.73 20.00 -3.57
C GLU A 380 11.45 18.75 -3.05
N GLU A 381 11.14 18.29 -1.84
CA GLU A 381 11.71 17.07 -1.27
C GLU A 381 11.32 15.78 -1.98
N GLU A 382 10.21 15.76 -2.74
CA GLU A 382 9.76 14.60 -3.51
C GLU A 382 10.52 14.44 -4.84
N LEU A 383 11.09 15.53 -5.40
CA LEU A 383 11.73 15.53 -6.72
C LEU A 383 12.75 14.39 -6.96
N PRO A 384 13.61 14.02 -5.99
CA PRO A 384 14.58 12.94 -6.19
C PRO A 384 13.99 11.53 -6.36
N TYR A 385 12.69 11.36 -6.06
CA TYR A 385 11.98 10.07 -6.07
C TYR A 385 10.94 9.94 -7.18
N LEU A 386 10.79 10.99 -8.01
CA LEU A 386 9.77 11.00 -9.06
C LEU A 386 10.19 10.15 -10.26
N ASP A 387 9.38 9.16 -10.56
CA ASP A 387 9.41 8.39 -11.80
C ASP A 387 8.41 8.99 -12.79
N ILE A 388 8.90 9.45 -13.92
CA ILE A 388 8.12 10.23 -14.90
C ILE A 388 8.03 9.46 -16.19
N SER A 389 6.83 9.41 -16.76
CA SER A 389 6.60 8.91 -18.11
C SER A 389 5.75 9.88 -18.93
N VAL A 390 5.95 9.84 -20.24
CA VAL A 390 5.23 10.66 -21.21
C VAL A 390 4.59 9.75 -22.25
N ASP A 391 3.27 9.81 -22.35
CA ASP A 391 2.50 9.08 -23.35
C ASP A 391 2.09 10.03 -24.48
N VAL A 392 2.55 9.77 -25.70
CA VAL A 392 2.20 10.53 -26.91
C VAL A 392 1.13 9.76 -27.69
N LEU A 393 -0.01 10.39 -27.92
CA LEU A 393 -1.15 9.77 -28.57
C LEU A 393 -1.09 9.95 -30.09
N SER A 394 -1.38 8.87 -30.84
CA SER A 394 -1.63 9.01 -32.27
C SER A 394 -2.94 9.78 -32.53
N PRO A 395 -3.16 10.32 -33.73
CA PRO A 395 -4.50 10.74 -34.13
C PRO A 395 -5.51 9.60 -33.92
N PHE A 396 -6.69 9.94 -33.45
CA PHE A 396 -7.75 8.95 -33.23
C PHE A 396 -8.53 8.66 -34.52
N GLU A 397 -8.85 7.39 -34.71
CA GLU A 397 -9.53 6.84 -35.86
C GLU A 397 -10.92 6.35 -35.44
N ARG A 398 -11.96 6.79 -36.14
CA ARG A 398 -13.32 6.27 -35.91
C ARG A 398 -13.41 4.83 -36.37
N VAL A 399 -13.98 3.97 -35.53
CA VAL A 399 -14.21 2.55 -35.87
C VAL A 399 -15.70 2.22 -35.85
N PRO A 400 -16.14 1.27 -36.70
CA PRO A 400 -17.55 0.92 -36.83
C PRO A 400 -18.13 0.26 -35.58
N ASP A 401 -17.36 -0.61 -34.93
CA ASP A 401 -17.77 -1.40 -33.78
C ASP A 401 -16.55 -1.91 -32.97
N MET A 402 -16.83 -2.63 -31.87
CA MET A 402 -15.82 -3.12 -30.93
C MET A 402 -14.88 -4.18 -31.50
N SER A 403 -15.21 -4.83 -32.62
CA SER A 403 -14.32 -5.86 -33.23
C SER A 403 -13.00 -5.28 -33.76
N TYR A 404 -12.93 -3.95 -33.94
CA TYR A 404 -11.74 -3.22 -34.35
C TYR A 404 -10.84 -2.81 -33.18
N LEU A 405 -11.18 -3.15 -31.96
CA LEU A 405 -10.43 -2.82 -30.74
C LEU A 405 -9.59 -3.98 -30.27
N ASP A 406 -8.54 -3.66 -29.57
CA ASP A 406 -7.65 -4.57 -28.85
C ASP A 406 -7.15 -3.80 -27.61
N PRO A 407 -7.55 -4.14 -26.39
CA PRO A 407 -7.19 -3.38 -25.18
C PRO A 407 -5.69 -3.30 -24.94
N LYS A 408 -4.91 -4.27 -25.42
CA LYS A 408 -3.45 -4.27 -25.27
C LYS A 408 -2.76 -3.34 -26.28
N LYS A 409 -3.40 -3.05 -27.40
CA LYS A 409 -2.81 -2.28 -28.51
C LYS A 409 -3.41 -0.88 -28.65
N TYR A 410 -4.71 -0.78 -28.48
CA TYR A 410 -5.45 0.45 -28.75
C TYR A 410 -6.08 1.03 -27.49
N GLY A 411 -5.88 2.31 -27.26
CA GLY A 411 -6.76 3.09 -26.43
C GLY A 411 -8.12 3.30 -27.11
N VAL A 412 -9.14 3.52 -26.31
CA VAL A 412 -10.51 3.74 -26.78
C VAL A 412 -11.03 5.11 -26.37
N ILE A 413 -11.77 5.75 -27.29
CA ILE A 413 -12.60 6.93 -26.97
C ILE A 413 -14.05 6.56 -27.27
N VAL A 414 -14.92 6.81 -26.30
CA VAL A 414 -16.37 6.71 -26.44
C VAL A 414 -16.96 8.11 -26.41
N GLN A 415 -17.80 8.43 -27.39
CA GLN A 415 -18.41 9.75 -27.51
C GLN A 415 -19.92 9.66 -27.79
N LYS A 416 -20.72 10.46 -27.07
CA LYS A 416 -22.15 10.67 -27.34
C LYS A 416 -22.49 12.15 -27.12
N GLY A 417 -22.71 12.86 -28.23
CA GLY A 417 -22.90 14.30 -28.19
C GLY A 417 -21.68 15.02 -27.61
N GLN A 418 -21.87 15.74 -26.52
CA GLN A 418 -20.81 16.46 -25.82
C GLN A 418 -20.06 15.59 -24.78
N LYS A 419 -20.59 14.40 -24.47
CA LYS A 419 -19.97 13.50 -23.51
C LYS A 419 -18.88 12.68 -24.19
N ARG A 420 -17.68 12.70 -23.63
CA ARG A 420 -16.52 11.99 -24.17
C ARG A 420 -15.69 11.38 -23.03
N GLY A 421 -15.33 10.14 -23.16
CA GLY A 421 -14.45 9.42 -22.21
C GLY A 421 -13.39 8.63 -22.93
N LEU A 422 -12.21 8.58 -22.34
CA LEU A 422 -11.03 7.93 -22.88
C LEU A 422 -10.49 6.90 -21.89
N LEU A 423 -9.98 5.78 -22.43
CA LEU A 423 -9.13 4.85 -21.71
C LEU A 423 -7.90 4.53 -22.55
N LEU A 424 -6.72 4.59 -21.92
CA LEU A 424 -5.44 4.25 -22.56
C LEU A 424 -5.37 2.74 -22.85
N PRO A 425 -4.50 2.30 -23.76
CA PRO A 425 -4.23 0.89 -24.00
C PRO A 425 -3.39 0.29 -22.88
N ASP A 426 -3.33 -1.03 -22.84
CA ASP A 426 -2.45 -1.85 -22.01
C ASP A 426 -2.51 -1.49 -20.51
N LEU A 427 -3.70 -1.20 -20.02
CA LEU A 427 -3.94 -0.97 -18.61
C LEU A 427 -4.13 -2.30 -17.89
N LYS A 428 -3.45 -2.47 -16.76
CA LYS A 428 -3.57 -3.64 -15.90
C LYS A 428 -5.02 -3.80 -15.40
N GLY A 429 -5.51 -5.04 -15.40
CA GLY A 429 -6.89 -5.34 -15.02
C GLY A 429 -7.93 -4.97 -16.07
N VAL A 430 -7.51 -4.60 -17.30
CA VAL A 430 -8.38 -4.35 -18.46
C VAL A 430 -8.02 -5.32 -19.58
N ASP A 431 -8.57 -6.53 -19.51
CA ASP A 431 -8.21 -7.62 -20.43
C ASP A 431 -9.23 -7.81 -21.57
N GLY A 432 -10.43 -7.24 -21.43
CA GLY A 432 -11.52 -7.38 -22.41
C GLY A 432 -11.92 -6.04 -23.04
N VAL A 433 -12.32 -6.11 -24.33
CA VAL A 433 -12.82 -4.93 -25.08
C VAL A 433 -14.06 -4.35 -24.43
N GLU A 434 -15.01 -5.19 -24.01
CA GLU A 434 -16.24 -4.78 -23.35
C GLU A 434 -15.93 -4.02 -22.04
N GLN A 435 -14.97 -4.51 -21.26
CA GLN A 435 -14.53 -3.87 -20.03
C GLN A 435 -13.88 -2.50 -20.31
N GLN A 436 -13.01 -2.43 -21.33
CA GLN A 436 -12.37 -1.18 -21.74
C GLN A 436 -13.40 -0.12 -22.14
N VAL A 437 -14.36 -0.49 -22.98
CA VAL A 437 -15.46 0.39 -23.43
C VAL A 437 -16.37 0.79 -22.27
N TYR A 438 -16.69 -0.16 -21.38
CA TYR A 438 -17.49 0.11 -20.18
C TYR A 438 -16.85 1.18 -19.28
N ILE A 439 -15.54 1.07 -19.00
CA ILE A 439 -14.81 2.05 -18.20
C ILE A 439 -14.78 3.40 -18.90
N ALA A 440 -14.54 3.44 -20.22
CA ALA A 440 -14.55 4.68 -21.00
C ALA A 440 -15.94 5.36 -20.97
N LYS A 441 -17.04 4.60 -21.10
CA LYS A 441 -18.43 5.11 -20.93
C LYS A 441 -18.62 5.72 -19.55
N ARG A 442 -18.22 5.06 -18.48
CA ARG A 442 -18.32 5.58 -17.12
C ARG A 442 -17.58 6.91 -16.94
N LYS A 443 -16.36 7.01 -17.46
CA LYS A 443 -15.56 8.25 -17.44
C LYS A 443 -16.24 9.38 -18.20
N ALA A 444 -16.97 9.06 -19.27
CA ALA A 444 -17.75 10.03 -20.03
C ALA A 444 -19.07 10.45 -19.36
N GLY A 445 -19.49 9.76 -18.31
CA GLY A 445 -20.85 9.91 -17.76
C GLY A 445 -21.93 9.44 -18.74
N ILE A 446 -21.62 8.44 -19.57
CA ILE A 446 -22.54 7.75 -20.47
C ILE A 446 -23.08 6.51 -19.73
N ASN A 447 -24.39 6.20 -19.88
CA ASN A 447 -24.97 5.02 -19.27
C ASN A 447 -24.27 3.75 -19.80
N ALA A 448 -23.96 2.83 -18.91
CA ALA A 448 -23.30 1.56 -19.27
C ALA A 448 -24.05 0.74 -20.32
N TYR A 449 -25.40 0.77 -20.27
CA TYR A 449 -26.31 0.05 -21.19
C TYR A 449 -26.70 0.86 -22.44
N GLU A 450 -26.03 1.98 -22.69
CA GLU A 450 -26.26 2.79 -23.87
C GLU A 450 -25.61 2.17 -25.10
N ASP A 451 -26.39 1.90 -26.13
CA ASP A 451 -25.92 1.24 -27.35
C ASP A 451 -25.60 2.22 -28.49
N GLU A 452 -26.11 3.46 -28.41
CA GLU A 452 -25.85 4.49 -29.41
C GLU A 452 -24.72 5.44 -28.96
N PHE A 453 -23.52 5.21 -29.43
CA PHE A 453 -22.33 6.05 -29.20
C PHE A 453 -21.35 5.90 -30.36
N GLU A 454 -20.49 6.89 -30.51
CA GLU A 454 -19.38 6.82 -31.46
C GLU A 454 -18.15 6.24 -30.78
N LEU A 455 -17.41 5.43 -31.54
CA LEU A 455 -16.26 4.70 -31.05
C LEU A 455 -15.03 5.09 -31.87
N TYR A 456 -13.94 5.43 -31.16
CA TYR A 456 -12.64 5.74 -31.76
C TYR A 456 -11.55 4.93 -31.08
N ARG A 457 -10.47 4.64 -31.82
CA ARG A 457 -9.24 4.02 -31.31
C ARG A 457 -8.05 4.91 -31.60
N PHE A 458 -6.99 4.72 -30.82
CA PHE A 458 -5.70 5.37 -31.01
C PHE A 458 -4.60 4.48 -30.44
N THR A 459 -3.36 4.72 -30.85
CA THR A 459 -2.17 4.09 -30.25
C THR A 459 -1.45 5.09 -29.36
N VAL A 460 -0.60 4.58 -28.50
CA VAL A 460 0.23 5.37 -27.59
C VAL A 460 1.69 4.97 -27.79
N VAL A 461 2.57 5.96 -27.88
CA VAL A 461 4.01 5.77 -27.74
C VAL A 461 4.37 6.24 -26.32
N ARG A 462 4.80 5.28 -25.50
CA ARG A 462 5.21 5.55 -24.11
C ARG A 462 6.71 5.79 -24.08
N HIS A 463 7.09 6.92 -23.50
CA HIS A 463 8.45 7.33 -23.19
C HIS A 463 8.68 7.19 -21.68
N VAL A 464 9.77 6.53 -21.25
CA VAL A 464 10.11 6.23 -19.85
C VAL A 464 11.58 6.58 -19.56
#